data_af19f892ea02dbda878fc87047e0d198
#
_entry.id   af19f892ea02dbda878fc87047e0d198
#
_cell.length_a   1.000
_cell.length_b   1.000
_cell.length_c   1.000
_cell.angle_alpha   90.00
_cell.angle_beta   90.00
_cell.angle_gamma   90.00
#
_symmetry.space_group_name_H-M   'P 1'
#
loop_
_entity.id
_entity.type
_entity.pdbx_description
1 polymer ?
#
loop_
_entity_poly.entity_id
_entity_poly.type
_entity_poly.pdbx_seq_one_letter_code
_entity_poly.pdbx_strand_id
1 'polypeptide(L)'
;MPTDHFDLTDRVAVVTGGSRGLGREMVLAFAEHGADVVIASRKLDNCEALAAEVDERFGRRALAVECHVGHWEQVDRLADAAYDEFGRVDILVNNAGMSPLYDSLASVTEALYDKVMDVNLKGVFRLSVVIGERMKADGRGSIVNVSSVAAVRPTPGEVVYAMAKAGVNNLTSSLAKALGPEVRVNCLMPGPFLTDIAQAWDLEAFAETARRTMPLERGGRPHEIVGAALYLASDASSFTTGSVLKVDGGLA
;
A
#
# COMPACT_ATOMS: atom_id res chain seq x y z
N MET A 1 -32.81 -0.02 -1.30
CA MET A 1 -31.82 -0.78 -2.06
C MET A 1 -30.81 -1.36 -1.09
N PRO A 2 -30.23 -2.55 -1.32
CA PRO A 2 -29.12 -2.99 -0.45
C PRO A 2 -28.01 -1.95 -0.52
N THR A 3 -27.46 -1.59 0.62
CA THR A 3 -26.32 -0.66 0.71
C THR A 3 -25.12 -1.36 0.10
N ASP A 4 -24.51 -0.77 -0.95
CA ASP A 4 -23.24 -1.27 -1.48
C ASP A 4 -22.14 -0.86 -0.49
N HIS A 5 -21.68 -1.81 0.30
CA HIS A 5 -20.64 -1.60 1.30
C HIS A 5 -19.26 -1.31 0.70
N PHE A 6 -19.07 -1.51 -0.59
CA PHE A 6 -17.84 -1.23 -1.31
C PHE A 6 -17.88 0.11 -2.06
N ASP A 7 -18.99 0.83 -2.02
CA ASP A 7 -19.10 2.15 -2.62
C ASP A 7 -18.13 3.15 -1.95
N LEU A 8 -17.35 3.84 -2.78
CA LEU A 8 -16.39 4.86 -2.38
C LEU A 8 -16.75 6.24 -2.94
N THR A 9 -18.00 6.42 -3.39
CA THR A 9 -18.49 7.73 -3.86
C THR A 9 -18.26 8.80 -2.79
N ASP A 10 -17.80 9.98 -3.21
CA ASP A 10 -17.45 11.12 -2.35
C ASP A 10 -16.29 10.83 -1.34
N ARG A 11 -15.47 9.80 -1.59
CA ARG A 11 -14.24 9.52 -0.85
C ARG A 11 -13.02 9.99 -1.63
N VAL A 12 -11.97 10.35 -0.90
CA VAL A 12 -10.66 10.69 -1.44
C VAL A 12 -9.63 9.66 -0.96
N ALA A 13 -8.96 9.00 -1.90
CA ALA A 13 -7.97 7.97 -1.61
C ALA A 13 -6.56 8.40 -2.02
N VAL A 14 -5.62 8.42 -1.08
CA VAL A 14 -4.18 8.63 -1.33
C VAL A 14 -3.49 7.27 -1.45
N VAL A 15 -2.79 7.02 -2.57
CA VAL A 15 -2.07 5.76 -2.80
C VAL A 15 -0.60 6.04 -3.11
N THR A 16 0.30 5.63 -2.21
CA THR A 16 1.74 5.72 -2.45
C THR A 16 2.24 4.52 -3.27
N GLY A 17 3.22 4.75 -4.16
CA GLY A 17 3.60 3.75 -5.15
C GLY A 17 2.44 3.41 -6.10
N GLY A 18 1.50 4.36 -6.30
CA GLY A 18 0.25 4.17 -7.01
C GLY A 18 0.38 4.03 -8.52
N SER A 19 1.51 4.42 -9.11
CA SER A 19 1.63 4.51 -10.58
C SER A 19 1.91 3.18 -11.29
N ARG A 20 2.13 2.07 -10.56
CA ARG A 20 2.41 0.73 -11.15
C ARG A 20 2.10 -0.41 -10.18
N GLY A 21 2.13 -1.65 -10.70
CA GLY A 21 1.96 -2.87 -9.92
C GLY A 21 0.68 -2.88 -9.08
N LEU A 22 0.76 -3.36 -7.85
CA LEU A 22 -0.41 -3.44 -6.95
C LEU A 22 -1.03 -2.07 -6.67
N GLY A 23 -0.19 -1.02 -6.54
CA GLY A 23 -0.68 0.34 -6.31
C GLY A 23 -1.57 0.84 -7.45
N ARG A 24 -1.19 0.57 -8.71
CA ARG A 24 -2.00 0.93 -9.88
C ARG A 24 -3.37 0.21 -9.88
N GLU A 25 -3.38 -1.08 -9.59
CA GLU A 25 -4.62 -1.84 -9.51
C GLU A 25 -5.56 -1.29 -8.44
N MET A 26 -5.01 -0.90 -7.27
CA MET A 26 -5.80 -0.28 -6.20
C MET A 26 -6.33 1.10 -6.59
N VAL A 27 -5.52 1.94 -7.25
CA VAL A 27 -5.96 3.26 -7.76
C VAL A 27 -7.14 3.11 -8.71
N LEU A 28 -7.02 2.23 -9.72
CA LEU A 28 -8.08 2.00 -10.69
C LEU A 28 -9.36 1.46 -10.06
N ALA A 29 -9.21 0.51 -9.13
CA ALA A 29 -10.36 -0.06 -8.43
C ALA A 29 -11.08 0.97 -7.54
N PHE A 30 -10.35 1.84 -6.85
CA PHE A 30 -10.97 2.88 -6.03
C PHE A 30 -11.71 3.90 -6.90
N ALA A 31 -11.12 4.31 -8.02
CA ALA A 31 -11.79 5.18 -8.97
C ALA A 31 -13.04 4.55 -9.60
N GLU A 32 -12.98 3.27 -9.97
CA GLU A 32 -14.12 2.50 -10.47
C GLU A 32 -15.27 2.43 -9.46
N HIS A 33 -14.95 2.41 -8.15
CA HIS A 33 -15.95 2.43 -7.06
C HIS A 33 -16.31 3.84 -6.59
N GLY A 34 -15.94 4.88 -7.34
CA GLY A 34 -16.41 6.24 -7.15
C GLY A 34 -15.50 7.17 -6.35
N ALA A 35 -14.30 6.74 -5.94
CA ALA A 35 -13.36 7.60 -5.23
C ALA A 35 -12.63 8.57 -6.17
N ASP A 36 -12.34 9.77 -5.69
CA ASP A 36 -11.28 10.62 -6.22
C ASP A 36 -9.93 10.13 -5.68
N VAL A 37 -8.85 10.26 -6.44
CA VAL A 37 -7.58 9.62 -6.08
C VAL A 37 -6.38 10.57 -6.12
N VAL A 38 -5.45 10.39 -5.18
CA VAL A 38 -4.11 11.01 -5.20
C VAL A 38 -3.10 9.92 -5.48
N ILE A 39 -2.40 10.02 -6.61
CA ILE A 39 -1.45 9.03 -7.10
C ILE A 39 -0.04 9.54 -6.83
N ALA A 40 0.66 8.92 -5.88
CA ALA A 40 1.98 9.36 -5.49
C ALA A 40 3.07 8.35 -5.87
N SER A 41 4.09 8.80 -6.58
CA SER A 41 5.31 8.01 -6.83
C SER A 41 6.50 8.92 -7.17
N ARG A 42 7.70 8.34 -7.31
CA ARG A 42 8.93 9.07 -7.63
C ARG A 42 9.02 9.60 -9.07
N LYS A 43 8.15 9.11 -9.96
CA LYS A 43 8.11 9.50 -11.37
C LYS A 43 6.77 10.16 -11.63
N LEU A 44 6.78 11.49 -11.72
CA LEU A 44 5.57 12.28 -11.92
C LEU A 44 4.84 11.87 -13.20
N ASP A 45 5.56 11.74 -14.31
CA ASP A 45 4.99 11.37 -15.63
C ASP A 45 4.13 10.11 -15.56
N ASN A 46 4.56 9.10 -14.77
CA ASN A 46 3.78 7.86 -14.61
C ASN A 46 2.50 8.09 -13.77
N CYS A 47 2.53 9.04 -12.83
CA CYS A 47 1.36 9.41 -12.04
C CYS A 47 0.37 10.19 -12.90
N GLU A 48 0.85 11.13 -13.73
CA GLU A 48 0.05 11.92 -14.65
C GLU A 48 -0.62 11.04 -15.72
N ALA A 49 0.12 10.08 -16.28
CA ALA A 49 -0.44 9.12 -17.24
C ALA A 49 -1.58 8.29 -16.62
N LEU A 50 -1.42 7.85 -15.37
CA LEU A 50 -2.48 7.11 -14.69
C LEU A 50 -3.64 8.03 -14.27
N ALA A 51 -3.37 9.27 -13.91
CA ALA A 51 -4.42 10.24 -13.60
C ALA A 51 -5.32 10.52 -14.83
N ALA A 52 -4.73 10.65 -16.00
CA ALA A 52 -5.47 10.78 -17.27
C ALA A 52 -6.31 9.52 -17.56
N GLU A 53 -5.77 8.32 -17.31
CA GLU A 53 -6.53 7.06 -17.47
C GLU A 53 -7.72 6.98 -16.50
N VAL A 54 -7.56 7.46 -15.26
CA VAL A 54 -8.65 7.50 -14.27
C VAL A 54 -9.77 8.43 -14.71
N ASP A 55 -9.44 9.62 -15.20
CA ASP A 55 -10.43 10.58 -15.71
C ASP A 55 -11.15 10.02 -16.95
N GLU A 56 -10.41 9.50 -17.93
CA GLU A 56 -10.98 8.93 -19.16
C GLU A 56 -11.92 7.75 -18.90
N ARG A 57 -11.55 6.84 -18.00
CA ARG A 57 -12.30 5.59 -17.78
C ARG A 57 -13.45 5.75 -16.80
N PHE A 58 -13.29 6.57 -15.78
CA PHE A 58 -14.21 6.60 -14.64
C PHE A 58 -14.79 8.00 -14.37
N GLY A 59 -14.30 9.05 -15.04
CA GLY A 59 -14.72 10.43 -14.80
C GLY A 59 -14.46 10.91 -13.37
N ARG A 60 -13.40 10.36 -12.73
CA ARG A 60 -13.03 10.72 -11.35
C ARG A 60 -11.83 11.65 -11.34
N ARG A 61 -11.81 12.56 -10.36
CA ARG A 61 -10.66 13.45 -10.19
C ARG A 61 -9.44 12.67 -9.74
N ALA A 62 -8.29 12.96 -10.34
CA ALA A 62 -7.03 12.33 -10.00
C ALA A 62 -5.91 13.36 -9.89
N LEU A 63 -5.24 13.43 -8.73
CA LEU A 63 -4.08 14.30 -8.51
C LEU A 63 -2.80 13.46 -8.61
N ALA A 64 -1.89 13.83 -9.52
CA ALA A 64 -0.56 13.25 -9.62
C ALA A 64 0.43 14.02 -8.73
N VAL A 65 1.17 13.31 -7.87
CA VAL A 65 2.15 13.93 -6.96
C VAL A 65 3.48 13.19 -7.02
N GLU A 66 4.56 13.93 -7.30
CA GLU A 66 5.91 13.38 -7.14
C GLU A 66 6.26 13.26 -5.65
N CYS A 67 6.53 12.03 -5.19
CA CYS A 67 6.90 11.78 -3.80
C CYS A 67 7.84 10.59 -3.67
N HIS A 68 8.98 10.81 -3.04
CA HIS A 68 9.84 9.75 -2.50
C HIS A 68 9.53 9.57 -1.01
N VAL A 69 8.77 8.52 -0.66
CA VAL A 69 8.27 8.30 0.70
C VAL A 69 9.36 8.13 1.77
N GLY A 70 10.61 7.88 1.39
CA GLY A 70 11.75 7.88 2.30
C GLY A 70 12.19 9.27 2.78
N HIS A 71 11.70 10.34 2.15
CA HIS A 71 12.02 11.72 2.52
C HIS A 71 10.89 12.37 3.30
N TRP A 72 11.16 12.70 4.56
CA TRP A 72 10.16 13.21 5.49
C TRP A 72 9.37 14.40 4.97
N GLU A 73 10.07 15.43 4.45
CA GLU A 73 9.45 16.64 3.91
C GLU A 73 8.62 16.39 2.65
N GLN A 74 8.99 15.38 1.82
CA GLN A 74 8.18 15.04 0.65
C GLN A 74 6.88 14.35 1.05
N VAL A 75 6.92 13.57 2.12
CA VAL A 75 5.72 12.96 2.71
C VAL A 75 4.77 14.03 3.25
N ASP A 76 5.30 15.06 3.92
CA ASP A 76 4.49 16.17 4.43
C ASP A 76 3.85 16.94 3.26
N ARG A 77 4.63 17.27 2.22
CA ARG A 77 4.09 17.93 1.02
C ARG A 77 3.02 17.10 0.31
N LEU A 78 3.15 15.78 0.26
CA LEU A 78 2.11 14.91 -0.30
C LEU A 78 0.80 15.02 0.48
N ALA A 79 0.87 15.02 1.81
CA ALA A 79 -0.31 15.18 2.65
C ALA A 79 -0.95 16.56 2.42
N ASP A 80 -0.15 17.62 2.41
CA ASP A 80 -0.66 18.98 2.17
C ASP A 80 -1.31 19.10 0.79
N ALA A 81 -0.66 18.62 -0.28
CA ALA A 81 -1.21 18.65 -1.63
C ALA A 81 -2.57 17.92 -1.75
N ALA A 82 -2.73 16.78 -1.05
CA ALA A 82 -3.99 16.06 -1.04
C ALA A 82 -5.12 16.86 -0.37
N TYR A 83 -4.83 17.51 0.76
CA TYR A 83 -5.83 18.33 1.47
C TYR A 83 -6.08 19.66 0.77
N ASP A 84 -5.08 20.29 0.15
CA ASP A 84 -5.25 21.54 -0.62
C ASP A 84 -6.15 21.31 -1.84
N GLU A 85 -6.03 20.16 -2.52
CA GLU A 85 -6.83 19.85 -3.71
C GLU A 85 -8.25 19.39 -3.39
N PHE A 86 -8.40 18.54 -2.36
CA PHE A 86 -9.67 17.84 -2.09
C PHE A 86 -10.35 18.26 -0.78
N GLY A 87 -9.66 18.99 0.09
CA GLY A 87 -10.15 19.39 1.41
C GLY A 87 -10.23 18.28 2.44
N ARG A 88 -9.97 17.02 2.03
CA ARG A 88 -10.08 15.83 2.88
C ARG A 88 -9.30 14.64 2.33
N VAL A 89 -9.02 13.67 3.17
CA VAL A 89 -8.58 12.32 2.79
C VAL A 89 -9.37 11.31 3.61
N ASP A 90 -10.02 10.35 2.95
CA ASP A 90 -10.82 9.30 3.60
C ASP A 90 -10.08 7.97 3.66
N ILE A 91 -9.20 7.73 2.68
CA ILE A 91 -8.48 6.46 2.52
C ILE A 91 -7.01 6.78 2.28
N LEU A 92 -6.13 6.16 3.07
CA LEU A 92 -4.68 6.18 2.83
C LEU A 92 -4.18 4.77 2.58
N VAL A 93 -3.50 4.55 1.45
CA VAL A 93 -2.80 3.29 1.16
C VAL A 93 -1.29 3.53 1.13
N ASN A 94 -0.59 3.06 2.14
CA ASN A 94 0.86 3.04 2.20
C ASN A 94 1.38 1.79 1.47
N ASN A 95 1.46 1.88 0.12
CA ASN A 95 1.88 0.76 -0.72
C ASN A 95 3.32 0.88 -1.24
N ALA A 96 3.89 2.07 -1.31
CA ALA A 96 5.27 2.24 -1.77
C ALA A 96 6.25 1.38 -0.98
N GLY A 97 7.12 0.66 -1.68
CA GLY A 97 8.11 -0.22 -1.06
C GLY A 97 9.24 -0.59 -2.02
N MET A 98 10.31 -1.15 -1.45
CA MET A 98 11.45 -1.70 -2.19
C MET A 98 12.08 -2.85 -1.42
N SER A 99 12.54 -3.86 -2.15
CA SER A 99 13.29 -5.00 -1.63
C SER A 99 14.52 -5.22 -2.51
N PRO A 100 15.61 -4.48 -2.28
CA PRO A 100 16.84 -4.67 -3.04
C PRO A 100 17.51 -6.00 -2.69
N LEU A 101 18.08 -6.66 -3.69
CA LEU A 101 18.89 -7.84 -3.50
C LEU A 101 20.30 -7.46 -3.00
N TYR A 102 20.93 -8.35 -2.26
CA TYR A 102 22.33 -8.27 -1.84
C TYR A 102 22.97 -9.68 -1.82
N ASP A 103 24.28 -9.75 -2.04
CA ASP A 103 24.99 -11.02 -2.19
C ASP A 103 25.14 -11.78 -0.86
N SER A 104 25.29 -11.05 0.26
CA SER A 104 25.44 -11.61 1.60
C SER A 104 25.00 -10.61 2.67
N LEU A 105 24.67 -11.07 3.88
CA LEU A 105 24.36 -10.17 4.99
C LEU A 105 25.51 -9.21 5.31
N ALA A 106 26.74 -9.66 5.17
CA ALA A 106 27.92 -8.82 5.43
C ALA A 106 28.12 -7.72 4.36
N SER A 107 27.52 -7.84 3.18
CA SER A 107 27.56 -6.82 2.13
C SER A 107 26.48 -5.75 2.27
N VAL A 108 25.59 -5.88 3.23
CA VAL A 108 24.57 -4.85 3.52
C VAL A 108 25.28 -3.64 4.14
N THR A 109 25.31 -2.53 3.40
CA THR A 109 25.86 -1.28 3.88
C THR A 109 24.85 -0.51 4.72
N GLU A 110 25.33 0.42 5.58
CA GLU A 110 24.46 1.35 6.33
C GLU A 110 23.53 2.12 5.37
N ALA A 111 24.05 2.63 4.28
CA ALA A 111 23.26 3.35 3.26
C ALA A 111 22.13 2.49 2.65
N LEU A 112 22.39 1.19 2.44
CA LEU A 112 21.35 0.26 1.96
C LEU A 112 20.32 0.00 3.05
N TYR A 113 20.77 -0.23 4.29
CA TYR A 113 19.91 -0.41 5.44
C TYR A 113 18.99 0.78 5.63
N ASP A 114 19.54 2.00 5.71
CA ASP A 114 18.79 3.23 5.90
C ASP A 114 17.77 3.45 4.79
N LYS A 115 18.18 3.27 3.54
CA LYS A 115 17.29 3.41 2.37
C LYS A 115 16.09 2.46 2.44
N VAL A 116 16.32 1.20 2.84
CA VAL A 116 15.24 0.21 2.98
C VAL A 116 14.30 0.56 4.12
N MET A 117 14.84 0.96 5.27
CA MET A 117 14.06 1.37 6.43
C MET A 117 13.29 2.65 6.17
N ASP A 118 13.92 3.63 5.53
CA ASP A 118 13.30 4.91 5.19
C ASP A 118 12.07 4.74 4.31
N VAL A 119 12.18 3.91 3.27
CA VAL A 119 11.09 3.70 2.32
C VAL A 119 10.00 2.80 2.90
N ASN A 120 10.38 1.66 3.53
CA ASN A 120 9.41 0.63 3.90
C ASN A 120 8.79 0.80 5.29
N LEU A 121 9.37 1.66 6.16
CA LEU A 121 8.86 1.85 7.52
C LEU A 121 8.74 3.32 7.92
N LYS A 122 9.81 4.13 7.81
CA LYS A 122 9.79 5.54 8.24
C LYS A 122 8.74 6.35 7.48
N GLY A 123 8.69 6.21 6.15
CA GLY A 123 7.69 6.90 5.32
C GLY A 123 6.25 6.46 5.63
N VAL A 124 6.04 5.15 5.84
CA VAL A 124 4.74 4.60 6.26
C VAL A 124 4.30 5.21 7.59
N PHE A 125 5.21 5.25 8.58
CA PHE A 125 4.94 5.88 9.87
C PHE A 125 4.55 7.36 9.69
N ARG A 126 5.39 8.14 8.98
CA ARG A 126 5.16 9.58 8.86
C ARG A 126 3.84 9.90 8.19
N LEU A 127 3.56 9.30 7.04
CA LEU A 127 2.34 9.59 6.28
C LEU A 127 1.09 9.13 7.05
N SER A 128 1.15 7.97 7.72
CA SER A 128 0.06 7.51 8.57
C SER A 128 -0.23 8.45 9.73
N VAL A 129 0.79 9.05 10.34
CA VAL A 129 0.59 10.02 11.43
C VAL A 129 -0.01 11.33 10.89
N VAL A 130 0.60 11.92 9.86
CA VAL A 130 0.16 13.23 9.35
C VAL A 130 -1.26 13.20 8.80
N ILE A 131 -1.59 12.19 7.99
CA ILE A 131 -2.93 12.03 7.44
C ILE A 131 -3.89 11.49 8.51
N GLY A 132 -3.45 10.53 9.33
CA GLY A 132 -4.29 9.93 10.36
C GLY A 132 -4.80 10.92 11.42
N GLU A 133 -3.97 11.86 11.86
CA GLU A 133 -4.42 12.92 12.78
C GLU A 133 -5.43 13.88 12.13
N ARG A 134 -5.27 14.19 10.83
CA ARG A 134 -6.26 14.97 10.09
C ARG A 134 -7.57 14.18 9.91
N MET A 135 -7.51 12.90 9.52
CA MET A 135 -8.69 12.03 9.43
C MET A 135 -9.43 11.93 10.77
N LYS A 136 -8.67 11.86 11.89
CA LYS A 136 -9.23 11.83 13.24
C LYS A 136 -9.97 13.12 13.58
N ALA A 137 -9.41 14.27 13.19
CA ALA A 137 -10.09 15.57 13.34
C ALA A 137 -11.36 15.67 12.47
N ASP A 138 -11.35 15.05 11.28
CA ASP A 138 -12.50 14.97 10.37
C ASP A 138 -13.55 13.93 10.83
N GLY A 139 -13.25 13.14 11.88
CA GLY A 139 -14.13 12.15 12.49
C GLY A 139 -14.25 10.82 11.74
N ARG A 140 -13.44 10.57 10.70
CA ARG A 140 -13.45 9.30 9.94
C ARG A 140 -12.20 9.08 9.11
N GLY A 141 -11.83 7.81 8.90
CA GLY A 141 -10.77 7.45 7.98
C GLY A 141 -10.47 5.95 7.93
N SER A 142 -9.78 5.52 6.87
CA SER A 142 -9.22 4.18 6.75
C SER A 142 -7.79 4.23 6.25
N ILE A 143 -6.86 3.68 7.02
CA ILE A 143 -5.45 3.53 6.64
C ILE A 143 -5.17 2.05 6.35
N VAL A 144 -4.65 1.77 5.16
CA VAL A 144 -4.24 0.44 4.71
C VAL A 144 -2.72 0.44 4.50
N ASN A 145 -2.01 -0.22 5.39
CA ASN A 145 -0.56 -0.38 5.27
C ASN A 145 -0.24 -1.67 4.50
N VAL A 146 0.56 -1.58 3.44
CA VAL A 146 0.98 -2.76 2.68
C VAL A 146 2.27 -3.33 3.26
N SER A 147 2.15 -4.50 3.89
CA SER A 147 3.27 -5.28 4.42
C SER A 147 3.78 -6.30 3.37
N SER A 148 4.21 -7.47 3.80
CA SER A 148 4.64 -8.60 2.97
C SER A 148 4.62 -9.88 3.79
N VAL A 149 4.48 -11.03 3.13
CA VAL A 149 4.73 -12.34 3.77
C VAL A 149 6.14 -12.44 4.37
N ALA A 150 7.11 -11.68 3.86
CA ALA A 150 8.45 -11.58 4.44
C ALA A 150 8.43 -11.12 5.91
N ALA A 151 7.40 -10.39 6.35
CA ALA A 151 7.25 -9.98 7.74
C ALA A 151 7.09 -11.14 8.72
N VAL A 152 6.62 -12.31 8.26
CA VAL A 152 6.31 -13.51 9.07
C VAL A 152 7.03 -14.76 8.56
N ARG A 153 7.49 -14.76 7.32
CA ARG A 153 8.30 -15.83 6.69
C ARG A 153 9.51 -15.23 5.97
N PRO A 154 10.47 -14.66 6.72
CA PRO A 154 11.64 -14.01 6.13
C PRO A 154 12.57 -15.02 5.46
N THR A 155 13.28 -14.56 4.43
CA THR A 155 14.37 -15.30 3.79
C THR A 155 15.72 -14.60 4.03
N PRO A 156 16.85 -15.32 3.91
CA PRO A 156 18.16 -14.70 4.10
C PRO A 156 18.48 -13.55 3.14
N GLY A 157 17.86 -13.53 1.96
CA GLY A 157 18.09 -12.50 0.94
C GLY A 157 17.34 -11.19 1.15
N GLU A 158 16.52 -11.07 2.19
CA GLU A 158 15.63 -9.91 2.40
C GLU A 158 15.50 -9.45 3.86
N VAL A 159 16.52 -9.71 4.68
CA VAL A 159 16.45 -9.50 6.15
C VAL A 159 16.03 -8.07 6.52
N VAL A 160 16.65 -7.04 5.94
CA VAL A 160 16.31 -5.63 6.26
C VAL A 160 14.88 -5.28 5.83
N TYR A 161 14.47 -5.76 4.64
CA TYR A 161 13.10 -5.61 4.16
C TYR A 161 12.10 -6.30 5.07
N ALA A 162 12.37 -7.53 5.46
CA ALA A 162 11.52 -8.32 6.36
C ALA A 162 11.35 -7.64 7.73
N MET A 163 12.44 -7.10 8.29
CA MET A 163 12.41 -6.30 9.54
C MET A 163 11.50 -5.09 9.38
N ALA A 164 11.65 -4.33 8.29
CA ALA A 164 10.82 -3.15 8.04
C ALA A 164 9.33 -3.53 7.91
N LYS A 165 9.01 -4.62 7.19
CA LYS A 165 7.63 -5.10 7.01
C LYS A 165 7.03 -5.69 8.28
N ALA A 166 7.83 -6.33 9.13
CA ALA A 166 7.41 -6.72 10.48
C ALA A 166 7.11 -5.48 11.35
N GLY A 167 7.93 -4.42 11.22
CA GLY A 167 7.67 -3.12 11.82
C GLY A 167 6.35 -2.50 11.37
N VAL A 168 5.98 -2.63 10.08
CA VAL A 168 4.68 -2.17 9.55
C VAL A 168 3.50 -2.92 10.19
N ASN A 169 3.60 -4.24 10.41
CA ASN A 169 2.56 -5.00 11.11
C ASN A 169 2.36 -4.49 12.55
N ASN A 170 3.45 -4.25 13.27
CA ASN A 170 3.40 -3.70 14.64
C ASN A 170 2.86 -2.26 14.65
N LEU A 171 3.33 -1.41 13.72
CA LEU A 171 2.87 -0.03 13.56
C LEU A 171 1.35 0.02 13.32
N THR A 172 0.82 -0.87 12.48
CA THR A 172 -0.62 -0.98 12.20
C THR A 172 -1.43 -1.19 13.49
N SER A 173 -1.01 -2.14 14.32
CA SER A 173 -1.69 -2.42 15.60
C SER A 173 -1.60 -1.25 16.58
N SER A 174 -0.48 -0.55 16.58
CA SER A 174 -0.25 0.62 17.43
C SER A 174 -1.11 1.81 17.01
N LEU A 175 -1.15 2.11 15.70
CA LEU A 175 -1.94 3.21 15.15
C LEU A 175 -3.45 2.95 15.25
N ALA A 176 -3.90 1.70 15.11
CA ALA A 176 -5.30 1.34 15.32
C ALA A 176 -5.80 1.73 16.71
N LYS A 177 -4.94 1.64 17.72
CA LYS A 177 -5.25 2.07 19.10
C LYS A 177 -5.17 3.57 19.30
N ALA A 178 -4.20 4.23 18.63
CA ALA A 178 -3.95 5.65 18.78
C ALA A 178 -4.98 6.53 18.05
N LEU A 179 -5.45 6.08 16.88
CA LEU A 179 -6.32 6.84 15.98
C LEU A 179 -7.80 6.43 16.07
N GLY A 180 -8.12 5.33 16.77
CA GLY A 180 -9.49 4.95 17.02
C GLY A 180 -10.20 5.87 18.07
N PRO A 181 -11.53 5.94 18.04
CA PRO A 181 -12.46 5.18 17.19
C PRO A 181 -12.69 5.73 15.78
N GLU A 182 -12.19 6.93 15.46
CA GLU A 182 -12.51 7.65 14.22
C GLU A 182 -11.84 7.02 12.99
N VAL A 183 -10.61 6.49 13.16
CA VAL A 183 -9.79 5.96 12.05
C VAL A 183 -9.51 4.47 12.25
N ARG A 184 -9.87 3.68 11.26
CA ARG A 184 -9.46 2.28 11.18
C ARG A 184 -8.06 2.19 10.56
N VAL A 185 -7.20 1.35 11.11
CA VAL A 185 -5.86 1.12 10.56
C VAL A 185 -5.65 -0.38 10.43
N ASN A 186 -5.47 -0.86 9.21
CA ASN A 186 -5.29 -2.27 8.90
C ASN A 186 -4.07 -2.51 8.02
N CYS A 187 -3.61 -3.73 7.97
CA CYS A 187 -2.50 -4.16 7.15
C CYS A 187 -2.98 -5.13 6.07
N LEU A 188 -2.58 -4.89 4.83
CA LEU A 188 -2.69 -5.82 3.72
C LEU A 188 -1.33 -6.49 3.55
N MET A 189 -1.28 -7.82 3.66
CA MET A 189 -0.03 -8.59 3.60
C MET A 189 -0.04 -9.48 2.35
N PRO A 190 0.47 -8.98 1.20
CA PRO A 190 0.57 -9.75 -0.01
C PRO A 190 1.68 -10.81 0.06
N GLY A 191 1.46 -11.93 -0.62
CA GLY A 191 2.47 -12.89 -1.00
C GLY A 191 3.20 -12.49 -2.30
N PRO A 192 3.77 -13.44 -3.01
CA PRO A 192 4.41 -13.18 -4.29
C PRO A 192 3.35 -12.90 -5.38
N PHE A 193 3.29 -11.64 -5.81
CA PHE A 193 2.47 -11.20 -6.93
C PHE A 193 3.32 -10.99 -8.18
N LEU A 194 2.81 -11.38 -9.35
CA LEU A 194 3.45 -11.25 -10.65
C LEU A 194 3.30 -9.80 -11.19
N THR A 195 3.99 -8.87 -10.52
CA THR A 195 4.09 -7.46 -10.91
C THR A 195 5.37 -7.23 -11.74
N ASP A 196 5.66 -5.98 -12.11
CA ASP A 196 6.91 -5.62 -12.80
C ASP A 196 8.17 -6.07 -12.04
N ILE A 197 8.10 -6.18 -10.72
CA ILE A 197 9.22 -6.68 -9.89
C ILE A 197 9.50 -8.16 -10.19
N ALA A 198 8.48 -8.93 -10.55
CA ALA A 198 8.64 -10.35 -10.87
C ALA A 198 9.38 -10.59 -12.19
N GLN A 199 9.57 -9.56 -13.04
CA GLN A 199 10.40 -9.68 -14.27
C GLN A 199 11.88 -9.99 -13.97
N ALA A 200 12.33 -9.69 -12.75
CA ALA A 200 13.68 -10.03 -12.28
C ALA A 200 13.79 -11.47 -11.71
N TRP A 201 12.68 -12.21 -11.63
CA TRP A 201 12.66 -13.56 -11.09
C TRP A 201 12.88 -14.60 -12.18
N ASP A 202 13.50 -15.72 -11.81
CA ASP A 202 13.40 -16.95 -12.60
C ASP A 202 11.98 -17.50 -12.43
N LEU A 203 11.11 -17.23 -13.41
CA LEU A 203 9.69 -17.58 -13.35
C LEU A 203 9.45 -19.10 -13.39
N GLU A 204 10.33 -19.90 -14.00
CA GLU A 204 10.22 -21.36 -14.01
C GLU A 204 10.54 -21.94 -12.64
N ALA A 205 11.67 -21.53 -12.06
CA ALA A 205 12.05 -21.92 -10.70
C ALA A 205 11.01 -21.44 -9.67
N PHE A 206 10.46 -20.24 -9.84
CA PHE A 206 9.38 -19.72 -9.00
C PHE A 206 8.12 -20.59 -9.13
N ALA A 207 7.69 -20.95 -10.34
CA ALA A 207 6.50 -21.76 -10.55
C ALA A 207 6.64 -23.18 -9.95
N GLU A 208 7.82 -23.78 -10.04
CA GLU A 208 8.11 -25.05 -9.38
C GLU A 208 8.03 -24.94 -7.85
N THR A 209 8.62 -23.88 -7.28
CA THR A 209 8.57 -23.60 -5.84
C THR A 209 7.14 -23.35 -5.38
N ALA A 210 6.35 -22.58 -6.14
CA ALA A 210 4.97 -22.27 -5.82
C ALA A 210 4.11 -23.54 -5.75
N ARG A 211 4.25 -24.45 -6.70
CA ARG A 211 3.55 -25.77 -6.71
C ARG A 211 3.86 -26.62 -5.45
N ARG A 212 5.05 -26.44 -4.87
CA ARG A 212 5.47 -27.23 -3.69
C ARG A 212 5.12 -26.57 -2.36
N THR A 213 5.01 -25.23 -2.33
CA THR A 213 4.97 -24.48 -1.07
C THR A 213 3.72 -23.64 -0.88
N MET A 214 2.95 -23.39 -1.95
CA MET A 214 1.74 -22.59 -1.91
C MET A 214 0.49 -23.45 -2.17
N PRO A 215 -0.53 -23.41 -1.32
CA PRO A 215 -1.81 -24.11 -1.57
C PRO A 215 -2.48 -23.78 -2.90
N LEU A 216 -2.36 -22.50 -3.39
CA LEU A 216 -2.87 -22.11 -4.71
C LEU A 216 -1.88 -22.38 -5.86
N GLU A 217 -0.71 -22.94 -5.61
CA GLU A 217 0.30 -23.42 -6.56
C GLU A 217 0.79 -22.37 -7.59
N ARG A 218 0.59 -21.08 -7.32
CA ARG A 218 0.97 -20.00 -8.23
C ARG A 218 1.17 -18.67 -7.52
N GLY A 219 1.85 -17.74 -8.19
CA GLY A 219 1.84 -16.35 -7.81
C GLY A 219 0.48 -15.67 -8.03
N GLY A 220 0.20 -14.64 -7.26
CA GLY A 220 -0.97 -13.80 -7.44
C GLY A 220 -0.85 -12.92 -8.68
N ARG A 221 -1.95 -12.67 -9.39
CA ARG A 221 -2.03 -11.67 -10.45
C ARG A 221 -2.31 -10.30 -9.81
N PRO A 222 -1.76 -9.18 -10.32
CA PRO A 222 -1.89 -7.87 -9.69
C PRO A 222 -3.32 -7.48 -9.31
N HIS A 223 -4.31 -7.73 -10.17
CA HIS A 223 -5.71 -7.41 -9.91
C HIS A 223 -6.35 -8.24 -8.76
N GLU A 224 -5.76 -9.37 -8.37
CA GLU A 224 -6.31 -10.21 -7.28
C GLU A 224 -6.13 -9.58 -5.88
N ILE A 225 -5.37 -8.47 -5.78
CA ILE A 225 -5.26 -7.69 -4.55
C ILE A 225 -6.46 -6.78 -4.29
N VAL A 226 -7.20 -6.45 -5.36
CA VAL A 226 -8.24 -5.41 -5.37
C VAL A 226 -9.35 -5.68 -4.36
N GLY A 227 -9.90 -6.90 -4.32
CA GLY A 227 -10.99 -7.23 -3.41
C GLY A 227 -10.64 -7.00 -1.93
N ALA A 228 -9.42 -7.36 -1.54
CA ALA A 228 -8.93 -7.14 -0.17
C ALA A 228 -8.68 -5.65 0.12
N ALA A 229 -8.16 -4.91 -0.86
CA ALA A 229 -7.93 -3.47 -0.73
C ALA A 229 -9.27 -2.71 -0.60
N LEU A 230 -10.26 -3.01 -1.44
CA LEU A 230 -11.61 -2.45 -1.36
C LEU A 230 -12.27 -2.78 -0.01
N TYR A 231 -12.17 -4.03 0.45
CA TYR A 231 -12.70 -4.41 1.77
C TYR A 231 -12.12 -3.53 2.87
N LEU A 232 -10.80 -3.36 2.94
CA LEU A 232 -10.18 -2.57 4.00
C LEU A 232 -10.42 -1.06 3.85
N ALA A 233 -10.56 -0.56 2.62
CA ALA A 233 -10.80 0.86 2.33
C ALA A 233 -12.24 1.30 2.62
N SER A 234 -13.22 0.42 2.42
CA SER A 234 -14.65 0.73 2.44
C SER A 234 -15.34 0.44 3.78
N ASP A 235 -16.63 0.74 3.84
CA ASP A 235 -17.48 0.46 5.00
C ASP A 235 -17.76 -1.05 5.20
N ALA A 236 -17.42 -1.90 4.22
CA ALA A 236 -17.43 -3.36 4.36
C ALA A 236 -16.56 -3.85 5.53
N SER A 237 -15.54 -3.08 5.92
CA SER A 237 -14.67 -3.37 7.07
C SER A 237 -14.89 -2.45 8.28
N SER A 238 -16.11 -1.91 8.45
CA SER A 238 -16.44 -0.94 9.52
C SER A 238 -16.13 -1.43 10.94
N PHE A 239 -16.09 -2.75 11.16
CA PHE A 239 -15.70 -3.36 12.45
C PHE A 239 -14.34 -4.05 12.42
N THR A 240 -13.47 -3.66 11.48
CA THR A 240 -12.11 -4.25 11.32
C THR A 240 -11.06 -3.16 11.49
N THR A 241 -10.27 -3.25 12.54
CA THR A 241 -9.09 -2.39 12.79
C THR A 241 -7.99 -3.19 13.51
N GLY A 242 -6.72 -2.82 13.31
CA GLY A 242 -5.56 -3.51 13.87
C GLY A 242 -5.27 -4.87 13.25
N SER A 243 -5.95 -5.24 12.17
CA SER A 243 -5.86 -6.56 11.54
C SER A 243 -4.77 -6.62 10.47
N VAL A 244 -4.22 -7.83 10.28
CA VAL A 244 -3.33 -8.17 9.17
C VAL A 244 -4.05 -9.17 8.27
N LEU A 245 -4.47 -8.71 7.09
CA LEU A 245 -5.14 -9.53 6.09
C LEU A 245 -4.13 -10.09 5.09
N LYS A 246 -3.97 -11.41 5.09
CA LYS A 246 -3.09 -12.13 4.15
C LYS A 246 -3.78 -12.32 2.80
N VAL A 247 -3.04 -12.01 1.72
CA VAL A 247 -3.44 -12.30 0.33
C VAL A 247 -2.22 -12.93 -0.34
N ASP A 248 -1.98 -14.21 -0.11
CA ASP A 248 -0.68 -14.84 -0.35
C ASP A 248 -0.78 -16.25 -0.98
N GLY A 249 -1.98 -16.68 -1.36
CA GLY A 249 -2.18 -18.02 -1.90
C GLY A 249 -1.98 -19.14 -0.87
N GLY A 250 -2.01 -18.80 0.44
CA GLY A 250 -1.81 -19.75 1.55
C GLY A 250 -0.34 -19.98 1.91
N LEU A 251 0.57 -19.10 1.48
CA LEU A 251 2.02 -19.26 1.72
C LEU A 251 2.41 -19.10 3.19
N ALA A 252 1.77 -18.20 3.98
CA ALA A 252 2.16 -17.87 5.35
C ALA A 252 1.05 -18.08 6.39
#